data_86fe4090f264db7ea7895ab979631271
#
_entry.id   86fe4090f264db7ea7895ab979631271
#
_cell.length_a   1.000
_cell.length_b   1.000
_cell.length_c   1.000
_cell.angle_alpha   90.00
_cell.angle_beta   90.00
_cell.angle_gamma   90.00
#
_symmetry.space_group_name_H-M   'P 1'
#
loop_
_entity.id
_entity.type
_entity.pdbx_description
1 polymer ?
#
loop_
_entity_poly.entity_id
_entity_poly.type
_entity_poly.pdbx_seq_one_letter_code
_entity_poly.pdbx_strand_id
1 'polypeptide(L)'
;MLRMGRANFKGKSGNIYNFLIYPWGTDFKKGLAAVYCVTNRYLKKDRSYVHGAIHLGHTADLSTEFDDHPKQSCFGKYGGNCVCVREELDRDIRAQVVQDLIGNYDPPCNKEEEQSQ
;
A
#
# COMPACT_ATOMS: atom_id res chain seq x y z
N MET A 1 -7.92 -9.25 -13.06
CA MET A 1 -8.69 -9.24 -11.81
C MET A 1 -9.26 -7.84 -11.60
N LEU A 2 -10.50 -7.76 -11.14
CA LEU A 2 -11.18 -6.48 -11.03
C LEU A 2 -10.79 -5.74 -9.76
N ARG A 3 -10.65 -4.41 -9.89
CA ARG A 3 -10.44 -3.57 -8.71
C ARG A 3 -11.71 -3.58 -7.83
N MET A 4 -11.51 -3.32 -6.54
CA MET A 4 -12.57 -3.39 -5.53
C MET A 4 -13.08 -2.01 -5.11
N GLY A 5 -12.79 -0.97 -5.88
CA GLY A 5 -13.20 0.39 -5.57
C GLY A 5 -12.01 1.30 -5.31
N ARG A 6 -12.27 2.35 -4.55
CA ARG A 6 -11.27 3.38 -4.24
C ARG A 6 -11.15 3.58 -2.75
N ALA A 7 -9.96 3.99 -2.30
CA ALA A 7 -9.70 4.38 -0.93
C ALA A 7 -8.92 5.69 -0.93
N ASN A 8 -9.23 6.55 0.03
CA ASN A 8 -8.49 7.79 0.22
C ASN A 8 -7.61 7.67 1.45
N PHE A 9 -6.34 8.02 1.30
CA PHE A 9 -5.39 8.05 2.41
C PHE A 9 -4.90 9.48 2.58
N LYS A 10 -4.92 9.97 3.81
CA LYS A 10 -4.49 11.33 4.13
C LYS A 10 -3.07 11.32 4.63
N GLY A 11 -2.21 12.15 4.05
CA GLY A 11 -0.85 12.32 4.49
C GLY A 11 -0.74 13.20 5.73
N LYS A 12 0.42 13.21 6.33
CA LYS A 12 0.72 14.10 7.45
C LYS A 12 0.53 15.57 7.07
N SER A 13 0.80 15.91 5.80
CA SER A 13 0.62 17.25 5.26
C SER A 13 -0.83 17.71 5.19
N GLY A 14 -1.77 16.76 5.29
CA GLY A 14 -3.19 17.02 5.05
C GLY A 14 -3.62 16.72 3.62
N ASN A 15 -2.71 16.45 2.71
CA ASN A 15 -3.05 16.06 1.35
C ASN A 15 -3.78 14.72 1.35
N ILE A 16 -4.78 14.60 0.49
CA ILE A 16 -5.55 13.36 0.34
C ILE A 16 -5.15 12.71 -0.97
N TYR A 17 -4.77 11.44 -0.89
CA TYR A 17 -4.34 10.65 -2.04
C TYR A 17 -5.35 9.57 -2.32
N ASN A 18 -5.84 9.51 -3.56
CA ASN A 18 -6.80 8.51 -3.98
C ASN A 18 -6.08 7.29 -4.54
N PHE A 19 -6.46 6.10 -4.06
CA PHE A 19 -5.91 4.83 -4.49
C PHE A 19 -7.01 3.94 -5.04
N LEU A 20 -6.65 3.07 -5.97
CA LEU A 20 -7.51 1.99 -6.44
C LEU A 20 -7.22 0.74 -5.61
N ILE A 21 -8.26 0.03 -5.19
CA ILE A 21 -8.14 -1.14 -4.32
C ILE A 21 -8.15 -2.41 -5.16
N TYR A 22 -7.18 -3.30 -4.94
CA TYR A 22 -7.10 -4.60 -5.59
C TYR A 22 -6.92 -5.69 -4.53
N PRO A 23 -7.47 -6.89 -4.76
CA PRO A 23 -7.21 -7.99 -3.84
C PRO A 23 -5.76 -8.45 -3.93
N TRP A 24 -5.27 -9.02 -2.83
CA TRP A 24 -3.93 -9.61 -2.84
C TRP A 24 -3.84 -10.69 -3.92
N GLY A 25 -2.73 -10.74 -4.63
CA GLY A 25 -2.53 -11.71 -5.70
C GLY A 25 -2.93 -11.19 -7.07
N THR A 26 -3.37 -9.94 -7.19
CA THR A 26 -3.67 -9.35 -8.49
C THR A 26 -2.42 -9.30 -9.36
N ASP A 27 -2.54 -9.70 -10.63
CA ASP A 27 -1.49 -9.53 -11.62
C ASP A 27 -1.57 -8.14 -12.21
N PHE A 28 -0.54 -7.34 -11.97
CA PHE A 28 -0.50 -5.97 -12.46
C PHE A 28 0.19 -5.89 -13.82
N LYS A 29 -0.18 -4.88 -14.57
CA LYS A 29 0.41 -4.59 -15.87
C LYS A 29 1.91 -4.35 -15.73
N LYS A 30 2.69 -4.94 -16.63
CA LYS A 30 4.14 -4.73 -16.66
C LYS A 30 4.47 -3.26 -16.88
N GLY A 31 5.42 -2.75 -16.10
CA GLY A 31 5.85 -1.36 -16.20
C GLY A 31 4.95 -0.36 -15.49
N LEU A 32 4.00 -0.83 -14.68
CA LEU A 32 3.11 0.07 -13.92
C LEU A 32 3.88 0.68 -12.75
N ALA A 33 4.24 1.95 -12.89
CA ALA A 33 4.93 2.68 -11.83
C ALA A 33 3.90 3.24 -10.85
N ALA A 34 4.07 2.97 -9.56
CA ALA A 34 3.03 3.30 -8.59
C ALA A 34 3.55 3.44 -7.16
N VAL A 35 2.80 4.21 -6.39
CA VAL A 35 2.79 4.12 -4.93
C VAL A 35 1.79 3.03 -4.56
N TYR A 36 2.12 2.19 -3.59
CA TYR A 36 1.19 1.16 -3.15
C TYR A 36 1.11 1.10 -1.63
N CYS A 37 -0.02 0.63 -1.15
CA CYS A 37 -0.23 0.36 0.26
C CYS A 37 -0.79 -1.05 0.41
N VAL A 38 -0.06 -1.92 1.11
CA VAL A 38 -0.60 -3.22 1.50
C VAL A 38 -1.49 -2.99 2.70
N THR A 39 -2.72 -3.48 2.65
CA THR A 39 -3.71 -3.24 3.70
C THR A 39 -4.37 -4.53 4.16
N ASN A 40 -4.85 -4.48 5.40
CA ASN A 40 -5.86 -5.40 5.88
C ASN A 40 -7.21 -4.73 5.72
N ARG A 41 -8.03 -5.25 4.81
CA ARG A 41 -9.39 -4.73 4.59
C ARG A 41 -10.34 -5.56 5.43
N TYR A 42 -11.09 -4.90 6.29
CA TYR A 42 -12.05 -5.59 7.14
C TYR A 42 -13.37 -4.83 7.22
N LEU A 43 -14.43 -5.57 7.53
CA LEU A 43 -15.78 -5.05 7.64
C LEU A 43 -16.06 -4.63 9.07
N LYS A 44 -16.53 -3.41 9.24
CA LYS A 44 -16.97 -2.91 10.56
C LYS A 44 -18.41 -3.31 10.83
N LYS A 45 -18.83 -3.14 12.08
CA LYS A 45 -20.20 -3.47 12.50
C LYS A 45 -21.26 -2.69 11.72
N ASP A 46 -20.93 -1.45 11.31
CA ASP A 46 -21.85 -0.61 10.54
C ASP A 46 -21.85 -0.97 9.05
N ARG A 47 -21.20 -2.05 8.67
CA ARG A 47 -21.10 -2.57 7.30
C ARG A 47 -20.21 -1.74 6.38
N SER A 48 -19.46 -0.80 6.90
CA SER A 48 -18.44 -0.11 6.13
C SER A 48 -17.12 -0.90 6.17
N TYR A 49 -16.31 -0.76 5.11
CA TYR A 49 -14.97 -1.37 5.07
C TYR A 49 -13.94 -0.38 5.55
N VAL A 50 -12.93 -0.92 6.24
CA VAL A 50 -11.77 -0.15 6.69
C VAL A 50 -10.52 -0.83 6.17
N HIS A 51 -9.53 -0.04 5.80
CA HIS A 51 -8.22 -0.52 5.38
C HIS A 51 -7.18 -0.14 6.43
N GLY A 52 -6.68 -1.14 7.16
CA GLY A 52 -5.55 -0.92 8.04
C GLY A 52 -4.26 -0.92 7.24
N ALA A 53 -3.51 0.17 7.27
CA ALA A 53 -2.27 0.29 6.53
C ALA A 53 -1.18 -0.59 7.14
N ILE A 54 -0.63 -1.50 6.36
CA ILE A 54 0.41 -2.44 6.79
C ILE A 54 1.77 -2.00 6.29
N HIS A 55 1.85 -1.60 5.02
CA HIS A 55 3.12 -1.21 4.39
C HIS A 55 2.87 -0.23 3.26
N LEU A 56 3.66 0.82 3.21
CA LEU A 56 3.66 1.80 2.13
C LEU A 56 4.99 1.73 1.39
N GLY A 57 4.92 1.65 0.08
CA GLY A 57 6.10 1.61 -0.76
C GLY A 57 5.82 2.17 -2.14
N HIS A 58 6.83 2.19 -2.97
CA HIS A 58 6.66 2.57 -4.36
C HIS A 58 7.62 1.78 -5.24
N THR A 59 7.29 1.71 -6.52
CA THR A 59 8.06 0.92 -7.46
C THR A 59 7.89 1.46 -8.87
N ALA A 60 8.89 1.22 -9.71
CA ALA A 60 8.79 1.53 -11.14
C ALA A 60 8.00 0.45 -11.89
N ASP A 61 7.82 -0.73 -11.30
CA ASP A 61 7.11 -1.84 -11.94
C ASP A 61 6.38 -2.68 -10.89
N LEU A 62 5.10 -2.44 -10.77
CA LEU A 62 4.27 -3.13 -9.77
C LEU A 62 4.06 -4.61 -10.10
N SER A 63 4.23 -5.00 -11.38
CA SER A 63 3.98 -6.38 -11.80
C SER A 63 4.88 -7.40 -11.11
N THR A 64 6.08 -6.99 -10.68
CA THR A 64 7.04 -7.88 -10.03
C THR A 64 7.32 -7.50 -8.57
N GLU A 65 6.70 -6.44 -8.08
CA GLU A 65 7.03 -5.88 -6.77
C GLU A 65 6.82 -6.88 -5.63
N PHE A 66 5.79 -7.72 -5.73
CA PHE A 66 5.46 -8.66 -4.67
C PHE A 66 6.01 -10.06 -4.91
N ASP A 67 6.78 -10.24 -5.98
CA ASP A 67 7.52 -11.48 -6.20
C ASP A 67 8.69 -11.48 -5.23
N ASP A 68 8.62 -12.31 -4.20
CA ASP A 68 9.70 -12.43 -3.25
C ASP A 68 10.02 -11.13 -2.50
N HIS A 69 8.99 -10.35 -2.15
CA HIS A 69 9.16 -9.08 -1.44
C HIS A 69 9.79 -9.32 -0.06
N PRO A 70 10.79 -8.51 0.34
CA PRO A 70 11.48 -8.73 1.62
C PRO A 70 10.58 -8.59 2.85
N LYS A 71 9.45 -7.91 2.73
CA LYS A 71 8.49 -7.74 3.83
C LYS A 71 7.31 -8.69 3.76
N GLN A 72 7.35 -9.69 2.89
CA GLN A 72 6.19 -10.55 2.64
C GLN A 72 5.71 -11.27 3.90
N SER A 73 6.62 -11.76 4.73
CA SER A 73 6.22 -12.41 5.98
C SER A 73 5.55 -11.43 6.93
N CYS A 74 5.97 -10.17 6.92
CA CYS A 74 5.33 -9.13 7.72
C CYS A 74 3.91 -8.86 7.21
N PHE A 75 3.70 -8.85 5.90
CA PHE A 75 2.36 -8.68 5.33
C PHE A 75 1.42 -9.78 5.82
N GLY A 76 1.88 -11.02 5.81
CA GLY A 76 1.09 -12.15 6.29
C GLY A 76 0.79 -12.05 7.78
N LYS A 77 1.76 -11.62 8.56
CA LYS A 77 1.59 -11.45 10.01
C LYS A 77 0.44 -10.51 10.36
N TYR A 78 0.29 -9.44 9.57
CA TYR A 78 -0.74 -8.43 9.83
C TYR A 78 -1.99 -8.62 8.98
N GLY A 79 -2.10 -9.73 8.27
CA GLY A 79 -3.32 -10.06 7.54
C GLY A 79 -3.53 -9.26 6.27
N GLY A 80 -2.46 -9.00 5.53
CA GLY A 80 -2.54 -8.28 4.27
C GLY A 80 -3.40 -9.02 3.26
N ASN A 81 -4.50 -8.41 2.83
CA ASN A 81 -5.43 -9.02 1.87
C ASN A 81 -5.77 -8.11 0.70
N CYS A 82 -5.26 -6.88 0.69
CA CYS A 82 -5.46 -5.94 -0.40
C CYS A 82 -4.19 -5.18 -0.71
N VAL A 83 -4.10 -4.73 -1.96
CA VAL A 83 -3.08 -3.79 -2.41
C VAL A 83 -3.80 -2.58 -2.96
N CYS A 84 -3.58 -1.43 -2.36
CA CYS A 84 -4.11 -0.16 -2.84
C CYS A 84 -3.03 0.51 -3.69
N VAL A 85 -3.41 1.00 -4.87
CA VAL A 85 -2.45 1.44 -5.90
C VAL A 85 -2.77 2.85 -6.36
N ARG A 86 -1.75 3.68 -6.42
CA ARG A 86 -1.81 5.02 -7.02
C ARG A 86 -0.72 5.13 -8.06
N GLU A 87 -1.10 5.20 -9.33
CA GLU A 87 -0.14 5.31 -10.43
C GLU A 87 0.57 6.66 -10.36
N GLU A 88 1.89 6.63 -10.49
CA GLU A 88 2.72 7.82 -10.55
C GLU A 88 4.03 7.49 -11.23
N LEU A 89 4.31 8.14 -12.35
CA LEU A 89 5.51 7.88 -13.14
C LEU A 89 6.77 8.50 -12.54
N ASP A 90 6.63 9.62 -11.86
CA ASP A 90 7.78 10.35 -11.32
C ASP A 90 8.25 9.73 -10.02
N ARG A 91 9.51 9.27 -10.02
CA ARG A 91 10.10 8.60 -8.85
C ARG A 91 10.14 9.49 -7.62
N ASP A 92 10.49 10.76 -7.79
CA ASP A 92 10.61 11.67 -6.66
C ASP A 92 9.24 11.98 -6.05
N ILE A 93 8.22 12.11 -6.90
CA ILE A 93 6.86 12.30 -6.41
C ILE A 93 6.39 11.06 -5.67
N ARG A 94 6.67 9.85 -6.20
CA ARG A 94 6.33 8.62 -5.49
C ARG A 94 6.94 8.58 -4.09
N ALA A 95 8.23 8.93 -3.99
CA ALA A 95 8.93 8.91 -2.72
C ALA A 95 8.33 9.92 -1.73
N GLN A 96 7.97 11.11 -2.21
CA GLN A 96 7.34 12.15 -1.38
C GLN A 96 5.98 11.69 -0.85
N VAL A 97 5.17 11.07 -1.72
CA VAL A 97 3.85 10.56 -1.31
C VAL A 97 4.00 9.49 -0.23
N VAL A 98 4.93 8.56 -0.41
CA VAL A 98 5.19 7.50 0.57
C VAL A 98 5.57 8.11 1.92
N GLN A 99 6.50 9.07 1.94
CA GLN A 99 6.94 9.67 3.20
C GLN A 99 5.81 10.44 3.88
N ASP A 100 5.00 11.15 3.10
CA ASP A 100 3.86 11.88 3.65
C ASP A 100 2.85 10.93 4.30
N LEU A 101 2.57 9.80 3.66
CA LEU A 101 1.64 8.81 4.19
C LEU A 101 2.21 8.07 5.40
N ILE A 102 3.49 7.70 5.37
CA ILE A 102 4.14 7.07 6.53
C ILE A 102 4.04 7.98 7.75
N GLY A 103 4.19 9.27 7.54
CA GLY A 103 4.12 10.25 8.63
C GLY A 103 2.78 10.26 9.36
N ASN A 104 1.70 9.86 8.70
CA ASN A 104 0.38 9.82 9.31
C ASN A 104 -0.02 8.42 9.80
N TYR A 105 0.30 7.37 9.03
CA TYR A 105 -0.22 6.04 9.33
C TYR A 105 0.74 5.15 10.11
N ASP A 106 2.02 5.44 10.03
CA ASP A 106 3.04 4.69 10.76
C ASP A 106 2.87 3.17 10.62
N PRO A 107 2.87 2.65 9.37
CA PRO A 107 2.53 1.24 9.15
C PRO A 107 3.56 0.30 9.79
N PRO A 108 3.12 -0.83 10.35
CA PRO A 108 4.02 -1.72 11.09
C PRO A 108 5.15 -2.31 10.25
N CYS A 109 4.90 -2.63 8.98
CA CYS A 109 5.92 -3.25 8.15
C CYS A 109 6.94 -2.26 7.60
N ASN A 110 6.69 -0.96 7.70
CA ASN A 110 7.69 0.05 7.35
C ASN A 110 8.74 0.25 8.44
N LYS A 111 8.49 -0.25 9.64
CA LYS A 111 9.40 -0.13 10.77
C LYS A 111 10.25 -1.37 10.99
N GLU A 112 10.03 -2.39 10.21
CA GLU A 112 10.57 -3.70 10.49
C GLU A 112 12.09 -3.76 10.46
N GLU A 113 12.73 -3.06 9.52
CA GLU A 113 14.19 -3.09 9.45
C GLU A 113 14.86 -2.48 10.67
N GLU A 114 14.17 -1.67 11.44
CA GLU A 114 14.69 -1.11 12.67
C GLU A 114 14.83 -2.18 13.76
N GLN A 115 14.09 -3.25 13.61
CA GLN A 115 13.99 -4.31 14.58
C GLN A 115 14.84 -5.51 14.23
N SER A 116 15.39 -5.53 13.04
CA SER A 116 16.19 -6.65 12.55
C SER A 116 17.65 -6.58 13.01
N GLN A 117 17.94 -5.69 13.87
CA GLN A 117 19.30 -5.45 14.41
C GLN A 117 19.87 -6.64 15.14
#